data_633af0e54958cc041961132fd71035ef
#
_entry.id   633af0e54958cc041961132fd71035ef
#
_cell.length_a   1.000
_cell.length_b   1.000
_cell.length_c   1.000
_cell.angle_alpha   90.00
_cell.angle_beta   90.00
_cell.angle_gamma   90.00
#
_symmetry.space_group_name_H-M   'P 1'
#
loop_
_entity.id
_entity.type
_entity.pdbx_description
1 polymer ?
#
loop_
_entity_poly.entity_id
_entity_poly.type
_entity_poly.pdbx_seq_one_letter_code
_entity_poly.pdbx_strand_id
1 'polypeptide(L)'
;YHTRFISVSDDFDTANFKGDTGGIDIAFKYLISECYSRDMSLKTKSAKYAKMRRGEYQSVICPYGYRKSADGRMEPDEDVAPNVQMIFQWASEGNTAAEITRKLYAMNIPTPGEYRKLKGKDYYNVSRTNGVWSTSTVLRILEDQRYIGTYVIGKRKVKEIGSRHTQDGRSEE
;
A
#
# COMPACT_ATOMS: atom_id res chain seq x y z
N TYR A 1 -36.57 8.62 24.12
CA TYR A 1 -35.98 7.31 24.33
C TYR A 1 -34.80 7.47 25.28
N HIS A 2 -34.89 6.93 26.53
CA HIS A 2 -33.76 6.89 27.46
C HIS A 2 -32.96 5.63 27.18
N THR A 3 -31.96 5.73 26.32
CA THR A 3 -31.05 4.61 26.03
C THR A 3 -29.87 4.68 26.98
N ARG A 4 -29.62 3.60 27.75
CA ARG A 4 -28.45 3.45 28.60
C ARG A 4 -27.24 3.11 27.72
N PHE A 5 -26.14 3.84 27.87
CA PHE A 5 -24.85 3.58 27.22
C PHE A 5 -23.81 3.20 28.27
N ILE A 6 -23.10 2.11 28.05
CA ILE A 6 -22.03 1.61 28.93
C ILE A 6 -20.77 1.46 28.09
N SER A 7 -19.69 2.13 28.47
CA SER A 7 -18.35 1.90 27.93
C SER A 7 -17.53 1.13 28.94
N VAL A 8 -17.24 -0.14 28.64
CA VAL A 8 -16.49 -1.02 29.56
C VAL A 8 -15.02 -0.61 29.66
N SER A 9 -14.44 -0.08 28.56
CA SER A 9 -13.05 0.33 28.52
C SER A 9 -12.77 1.63 29.29
N ASP A 10 -13.79 2.50 29.40
CA ASP A 10 -13.66 3.83 30.03
C ASP A 10 -14.32 3.87 31.42
N ASP A 11 -14.87 2.73 31.87
CA ASP A 11 -15.65 2.62 33.12
C ASP A 11 -16.76 3.67 33.22
N PHE A 12 -17.47 3.88 32.10
CA PHE A 12 -18.50 4.89 31.96
C PHE A 12 -19.89 4.25 31.79
N ASP A 13 -20.85 4.70 32.61
CA ASP A 13 -22.25 4.29 32.53
C ASP A 13 -23.16 5.50 32.67
N THR A 14 -23.98 5.74 31.67
CA THR A 14 -24.93 6.86 31.67
C THR A 14 -25.99 6.79 32.78
N ALA A 15 -26.27 5.60 33.35
CA ALA A 15 -27.17 5.47 34.48
C ALA A 15 -26.58 5.99 35.79
N ASN A 16 -25.27 5.91 35.94
CA ASN A 16 -24.52 6.37 37.13
C ASN A 16 -23.96 7.77 36.97
N PHE A 17 -24.19 8.40 35.79
CA PHE A 17 -23.67 9.72 35.48
C PHE A 17 -24.45 10.81 36.22
N LYS A 18 -23.91 11.32 37.31
CA LYS A 18 -24.50 12.38 38.13
C LYS A 18 -24.13 13.80 37.68
N GLY A 19 -23.57 13.95 36.48
CA GLY A 19 -23.40 15.26 35.80
C GLY A 19 -22.28 16.15 36.31
N ASP A 20 -21.48 15.74 37.30
CA ASP A 20 -20.60 16.68 37.98
C ASP A 20 -19.12 16.63 37.53
N THR A 21 -18.40 15.58 37.69
CA THR A 21 -16.96 15.53 37.33
C THR A 21 -16.63 14.53 36.22
N GLY A 22 -17.47 13.51 36.02
CA GLY A 22 -17.25 12.45 35.04
C GLY A 22 -17.17 12.95 33.60
N GLY A 23 -17.81 14.06 33.26
CA GLY A 23 -17.75 14.67 31.94
C GLY A 23 -16.39 15.31 31.61
N ILE A 24 -15.73 15.89 32.58
CA ILE A 24 -14.42 16.51 32.43
C ILE A 24 -13.35 15.43 32.25
N ASP A 25 -13.40 14.37 33.04
CA ASP A 25 -12.45 13.26 32.94
C ASP A 25 -12.55 12.56 31.58
N ILE A 26 -13.75 12.37 31.05
CA ILE A 26 -13.98 11.80 29.73
C ILE A 26 -13.47 12.73 28.64
N ALA A 27 -13.78 14.04 28.72
CA ALA A 27 -13.30 15.01 27.77
C ALA A 27 -11.76 15.08 27.77
N PHE A 28 -11.15 14.99 28.95
CA PHE A 28 -9.69 14.97 29.10
C PHE A 28 -9.05 13.70 28.53
N LYS A 29 -9.65 12.53 28.76
CA LYS A 29 -9.24 11.26 28.13
C LYS A 29 -9.29 11.34 26.60
N TYR A 30 -10.35 11.89 26.03
CA TYR A 30 -10.46 12.08 24.60
C TYR A 30 -9.40 13.05 24.05
N LEU A 31 -9.15 14.16 24.74
CA LEU A 31 -8.11 15.12 24.37
C LEU A 31 -6.73 14.47 24.36
N ILE A 32 -6.39 13.72 25.42
CA ILE A 32 -5.13 12.97 25.49
C ILE A 32 -5.02 11.97 24.35
N SER A 33 -6.08 11.22 24.07
CA SER A 33 -6.11 10.23 22.98
C SER A 33 -5.93 10.88 21.61
N GLU A 34 -6.52 12.06 21.41
CA GLU A 34 -6.34 12.83 20.17
C GLU A 34 -4.89 13.34 20.05
N CYS A 35 -4.33 13.91 21.10
CA CYS A 35 -2.93 14.36 21.13
C CYS A 35 -1.98 13.20 20.86
N TYR A 36 -2.21 12.04 21.49
CA TYR A 36 -1.41 10.83 21.24
C TYR A 36 -1.50 10.37 19.79
N SER A 37 -2.69 10.36 19.21
CA SER A 37 -2.90 9.96 17.81
C SER A 37 -2.19 10.90 16.84
N ARG A 38 -2.23 12.21 17.12
CA ARG A 38 -1.50 13.22 16.33
C ARG A 38 0.02 13.04 16.43
N ASP A 39 0.56 12.86 17.62
CA ASP A 39 1.98 12.64 17.86
C ASP A 39 2.46 11.36 17.18
N MET A 40 1.72 10.26 17.30
CA MET A 40 2.01 9.00 16.62
C MET A 40 2.00 9.15 15.09
N SER A 41 1.04 9.90 14.55
CA SER A 41 0.98 10.19 13.11
C SER A 41 2.21 10.99 12.64
N LEU A 42 2.64 11.99 13.39
CA LEU A 42 3.82 12.79 13.06
C LEU A 42 5.10 11.95 13.13
N LYS A 43 5.27 11.13 14.16
CA LYS A 43 6.40 10.21 14.31
C LYS A 43 6.46 9.19 13.17
N THR A 44 5.32 8.61 12.82
CA THR A 44 5.23 7.64 11.72
C THR A 44 5.55 8.29 10.37
N LYS A 45 5.05 9.50 10.12
CA LYS A 45 5.38 10.25 8.90
C LYS A 45 6.86 10.58 8.83
N SER A 46 7.43 11.10 9.92
CA SER A 46 8.86 11.42 10.01
C SER A 46 9.74 10.21 9.74
N ALA A 47 9.46 9.07 10.39
CA ALA A 47 10.18 7.82 10.16
C ALA A 47 10.06 7.34 8.71
N LYS A 48 8.85 7.46 8.12
CA LYS A 48 8.63 7.12 6.71
C LYS A 48 9.45 8.01 5.77
N TYR A 49 9.46 9.33 5.98
CA TYR A 49 10.26 10.24 5.17
C TYR A 49 11.77 10.01 5.34
N ALA A 50 12.24 9.69 6.56
CA ALA A 50 13.63 9.34 6.78
C ALA A 50 14.06 8.10 5.98
N LYS A 51 13.21 7.06 5.94
CA LYS A 51 13.44 5.87 5.11
C LYS A 51 13.47 6.22 3.60
N MET A 52 12.53 7.06 3.16
CA MET A 52 12.48 7.52 1.78
C MET A 52 13.76 8.26 1.35
N ARG A 53 14.29 9.16 2.20
CA ARG A 53 15.56 9.86 1.93
C ARG A 53 16.76 8.91 1.83
N ARG A 54 16.73 7.76 2.52
CA ARG A 54 17.74 6.71 2.39
C ARG A 54 17.56 5.82 1.16
N GLY A 55 16.53 6.06 0.34
CA GLY A 55 16.22 5.27 -0.84
C GLY A 55 15.61 3.90 -0.53
N GLU A 56 15.08 3.70 0.70
CA GLU A 56 14.41 2.45 1.06
C GLU A 56 13.03 2.36 0.40
N TYR A 57 12.73 1.20 -0.19
CA TYR A 57 11.43 0.93 -0.79
C TYR A 57 10.36 0.75 0.28
N GLN A 58 9.33 1.58 0.25
CA GLN A 58 8.35 1.67 1.33
C GLN A 58 7.18 0.68 1.21
N SER A 59 6.94 0.14 0.02
CA SER A 59 5.86 -0.83 -0.15
C SER A 59 6.29 -2.22 0.30
N VAL A 60 5.32 -3.00 0.79
CA VAL A 60 5.51 -4.42 1.12
C VAL A 60 5.70 -5.24 -0.15
N ILE A 61 5.02 -4.85 -1.24
CA ILE A 61 5.02 -5.57 -2.51
C ILE A 61 5.83 -4.79 -3.54
N CYS A 62 6.87 -5.43 -4.06
CA CYS A 62 7.62 -4.91 -5.19
C CYS A 62 6.88 -5.12 -6.51
N PRO A 63 7.19 -4.33 -7.56
CA PRO A 63 6.74 -4.62 -8.93
C PRO A 63 7.18 -6.02 -9.36
N TYR A 64 6.48 -6.59 -10.32
CA TYR A 64 6.87 -7.87 -10.93
C TYR A 64 8.28 -7.75 -11.54
N GLY A 65 9.13 -8.74 -11.36
CA GLY A 65 10.54 -8.66 -11.77
C GLY A 65 11.48 -8.05 -10.73
N TYR A 66 10.95 -7.58 -9.60
CA TYR A 66 11.77 -7.04 -8.50
C TYR A 66 11.43 -7.70 -7.18
N ARG A 67 12.43 -7.78 -6.32
CA ARG A 67 12.30 -8.20 -4.91
C ARG A 67 12.86 -7.12 -3.98
N LYS A 68 12.51 -7.20 -2.71
CA LYS A 68 13.07 -6.32 -1.69
C LYS A 68 14.32 -6.97 -1.10
N SER A 69 15.42 -6.25 -1.15
CA SER A 69 16.69 -6.61 -0.52
C SER A 69 16.61 -6.56 1.01
N ALA A 70 17.57 -7.19 1.68
CA ALA A 70 17.73 -7.10 3.14
C ALA A 70 17.91 -5.65 3.61
N ASP A 71 18.56 -4.81 2.82
CA ASP A 71 18.75 -3.38 3.09
C ASP A 71 17.48 -2.53 2.82
N GLY A 72 16.39 -3.17 2.45
CA GLY A 72 15.13 -2.50 2.17
C GLY A 72 15.06 -1.83 0.79
N ARG A 73 16.04 -2.00 -0.06
CA ARG A 73 16.07 -1.49 -1.43
C ARG A 73 15.36 -2.45 -2.39
N MET A 74 15.04 -1.95 -3.56
CA MET A 74 14.46 -2.75 -4.64
C MET A 74 15.60 -3.28 -5.52
N GLU A 75 15.66 -4.60 -5.73
CA GLU A 75 16.63 -5.28 -6.58
C GLU A 75 15.93 -6.21 -7.57
N PRO A 76 16.52 -6.50 -8.74
CA PRO A 76 15.94 -7.46 -9.68
C PRO A 76 15.77 -8.83 -9.03
N ASP A 77 14.66 -9.49 -9.36
CA ASP A 77 14.40 -10.88 -8.97
C ASP A 77 14.75 -11.77 -10.18
N GLU A 78 15.85 -12.49 -10.06
CA GLU A 78 16.42 -13.27 -11.17
C GLU A 78 15.45 -14.29 -11.77
N ASP A 79 14.50 -14.78 -10.98
CA ASP A 79 13.52 -15.77 -11.45
C ASP A 79 12.50 -15.16 -12.44
N VAL A 80 12.19 -13.88 -12.32
CA VAL A 80 11.10 -13.21 -13.08
C VAL A 80 11.52 -11.92 -13.78
N ALA A 81 12.70 -11.40 -13.49
CA ALA A 81 13.23 -10.23 -14.21
C ALA A 81 13.34 -10.46 -15.73
N PRO A 82 13.77 -11.65 -16.23
CA PRO A 82 13.79 -11.93 -17.67
C PRO A 82 12.41 -11.81 -18.31
N ASN A 83 11.35 -12.19 -17.62
CA ASN A 83 9.99 -12.08 -18.14
C ASN A 83 9.57 -10.62 -18.37
N VAL A 84 10.00 -9.73 -17.50
CA VAL A 84 9.75 -8.29 -17.64
C VAL A 84 10.54 -7.75 -18.82
N GLN A 85 11.79 -8.15 -19.00
CA GLN A 85 12.60 -7.77 -20.15
C GLN A 85 11.94 -8.19 -21.47
N MET A 86 11.42 -9.43 -21.55
CA MET A 86 10.67 -9.90 -22.73
C MET A 86 9.42 -9.05 -23.00
N ILE A 87 8.66 -8.66 -21.96
CA ILE A 87 7.48 -7.80 -22.11
C ILE A 87 7.87 -6.46 -22.76
N PHE A 88 8.92 -5.81 -22.26
CA PHE A 88 9.41 -4.54 -22.81
C PHE A 88 9.98 -4.71 -24.23
N GLN A 89 10.70 -5.79 -24.48
CA GLN A 89 11.21 -6.10 -25.81
C GLN A 89 10.09 -6.26 -26.82
N TRP A 90 9.08 -7.08 -26.53
CA TRP A 90 7.94 -7.26 -27.44
C TRP A 90 7.15 -5.98 -27.67
N ALA A 91 7.02 -5.14 -26.64
CA ALA A 91 6.40 -3.84 -26.78
C ALA A 91 7.21 -2.92 -27.70
N SER A 92 8.55 -2.95 -27.63
CA SER A 92 9.44 -2.19 -28.52
C SER A 92 9.42 -2.68 -29.98
N GLU A 93 9.10 -3.97 -30.18
CA GLU A 93 8.90 -4.59 -31.49
C GLU A 93 7.53 -4.25 -32.10
N GLY A 94 6.68 -3.48 -31.38
CA GLY A 94 5.35 -3.06 -31.83
C GLY A 94 4.22 -4.02 -31.51
N ASN A 95 4.45 -5.07 -30.69
CA ASN A 95 3.36 -5.95 -30.26
C ASN A 95 2.41 -5.21 -29.32
N THR A 96 1.13 -5.41 -29.54
CA THR A 96 0.07 -4.90 -28.66
C THR A 96 0.07 -5.62 -27.30
N ALA A 97 -0.47 -4.98 -26.27
CA ALA A 97 -0.58 -5.60 -24.95
C ALA A 97 -1.39 -6.92 -24.99
N ALA A 98 -2.34 -7.05 -25.91
CA ALA A 98 -3.12 -8.28 -26.11
C ALA A 98 -2.26 -9.42 -26.71
N GLU A 99 -1.39 -9.11 -27.64
CA GLU A 99 -0.45 -10.08 -28.23
C GLU A 99 0.59 -10.52 -27.21
N ILE A 100 1.15 -9.58 -26.44
CA ILE A 100 2.07 -9.88 -25.33
C ILE A 100 1.38 -10.81 -24.32
N THR A 101 0.14 -10.52 -23.94
CA THR A 101 -0.64 -11.37 -23.04
C THR A 101 -0.77 -12.81 -23.55
N ARG A 102 -1.06 -12.98 -24.85
CA ARG A 102 -1.16 -14.30 -25.48
C ARG A 102 0.19 -15.04 -25.49
N LYS A 103 1.28 -14.34 -25.78
CA LYS A 103 2.64 -14.91 -25.75
C LYS A 103 3.00 -15.40 -24.35
N LEU A 104 2.78 -14.58 -23.31
CA LEU A 104 3.02 -14.94 -21.92
C LEU A 104 2.22 -16.18 -21.49
N TYR A 105 0.95 -16.26 -21.92
CA TYR A 105 0.10 -17.41 -21.65
C TYR A 105 0.61 -18.67 -22.36
N ALA A 106 0.95 -18.58 -23.66
CA ALA A 106 1.48 -19.70 -24.45
C ALA A 106 2.79 -20.26 -23.87
N MET A 107 3.60 -19.42 -23.25
CA MET A 107 4.86 -19.82 -22.58
C MET A 107 4.66 -20.30 -21.13
N ASN A 108 3.42 -20.40 -20.66
CA ASN A 108 3.08 -20.75 -19.26
C ASN A 108 3.83 -19.91 -18.21
N ILE A 109 4.07 -18.64 -18.51
CA ILE A 109 4.73 -17.73 -17.57
C ILE A 109 3.75 -17.38 -16.45
N PRO A 110 4.13 -17.58 -15.16
CA PRO A 110 3.23 -17.31 -14.06
C PRO A 110 2.90 -15.83 -13.95
N THR A 111 1.64 -15.53 -13.68
CA THR A 111 1.21 -14.15 -13.40
C THR A 111 1.88 -13.60 -12.15
N PRO A 112 1.95 -12.26 -11.98
CA PRO A 112 2.51 -11.67 -10.76
C PRO A 112 1.83 -12.15 -9.46
N GLY A 113 0.55 -12.52 -9.54
CA GLY A 113 -0.19 -13.09 -8.42
C GLY A 113 0.24 -14.51 -8.09
N GLU A 114 0.30 -15.38 -9.11
CA GLU A 114 0.73 -16.77 -8.98
C GLU A 114 2.18 -16.88 -8.50
N TYR A 115 3.07 -16.08 -9.08
CA TYR A 115 4.48 -16.06 -8.66
C TYR A 115 4.62 -15.73 -7.17
N ARG A 116 3.87 -14.72 -6.68
CA ARG A 116 3.86 -14.40 -5.25
C ARG A 116 3.35 -15.55 -4.38
N LYS A 117 2.31 -16.25 -4.84
CA LYS A 117 1.79 -17.43 -4.16
C LYS A 117 2.82 -18.55 -4.09
N LEU A 118 3.53 -18.81 -5.19
CA LEU A 118 4.61 -19.80 -5.24
C LEU A 118 5.75 -19.48 -4.25
N LYS A 119 6.02 -18.18 -4.01
CA LYS A 119 7.00 -17.73 -3.02
C LYS A 119 6.47 -17.64 -1.59
N GLY A 120 5.26 -18.15 -1.32
CA GLY A 120 4.63 -18.14 0.01
C GLY A 120 4.30 -16.74 0.54
N LYS A 121 4.19 -15.74 -0.34
CA LYS A 121 3.89 -14.35 0.00
C LYS A 121 2.44 -14.00 -0.31
N ASP A 122 1.52 -14.76 0.26
CA ASP A 122 0.08 -14.53 0.12
C ASP A 122 -0.40 -13.35 1.01
N TYR A 123 -0.08 -12.12 0.59
CA TYR A 123 -0.56 -10.91 1.27
C TYR A 123 -2.00 -10.53 0.91
N TYR A 124 -2.58 -11.14 -0.12
CA TYR A 124 -3.95 -10.88 -0.59
C TYR A 124 -4.61 -12.17 -1.04
N ASN A 125 -5.92 -12.23 -0.84
CA ASN A 125 -6.76 -13.34 -1.29
C ASN A 125 -6.70 -13.46 -2.82
N VAL A 126 -5.79 -14.29 -3.32
CA VAL A 126 -5.48 -14.49 -4.76
C VAL A 126 -6.59 -15.27 -5.46
N SER A 127 -7.66 -15.66 -4.73
CA SER A 127 -8.81 -16.40 -5.28
C SER A 127 -9.53 -15.68 -6.43
N ARG A 128 -9.22 -14.42 -6.70
CA ARG A 128 -9.76 -13.64 -7.82
C ARG A 128 -8.91 -13.68 -9.09
N THR A 129 -7.69 -14.19 -9.05
CA THR A 129 -6.83 -14.29 -10.23
C THR A 129 -6.90 -15.73 -10.75
N ASN A 130 -7.57 -15.91 -11.87
CA ASN A 130 -7.71 -17.22 -12.54
C ASN A 130 -6.39 -17.71 -13.19
N GLY A 131 -5.23 -17.27 -12.72
CA GLY A 131 -3.93 -17.66 -13.29
C GLY A 131 -3.69 -17.15 -14.72
N VAL A 132 -4.54 -16.26 -15.21
CA VAL A 132 -4.46 -15.77 -16.59
C VAL A 132 -3.91 -14.35 -16.61
N TRP A 133 -2.92 -14.12 -17.45
CA TRP A 133 -2.44 -12.78 -17.75
C TRP A 133 -3.56 -11.91 -18.32
N SER A 134 -3.70 -10.71 -17.84
CA SER A 134 -4.62 -9.72 -18.39
C SER A 134 -3.87 -8.59 -19.09
N THR A 135 -4.48 -8.05 -20.13
CA THR A 135 -3.97 -6.88 -20.86
C THR A 135 -3.69 -5.71 -19.92
N SER A 136 -4.57 -5.51 -18.94
CA SER A 136 -4.38 -4.46 -17.92
C SER A 136 -3.13 -4.67 -17.07
N THR A 137 -2.74 -5.92 -16.80
CA THR A 137 -1.51 -6.22 -16.04
C THR A 137 -0.28 -5.87 -16.87
N VAL A 138 -0.28 -6.21 -18.16
CA VAL A 138 0.81 -5.88 -19.10
C VAL A 138 0.94 -4.36 -19.25
N LEU A 139 -0.16 -3.63 -19.47
CA LEU A 139 -0.16 -2.17 -19.57
C LEU A 139 0.40 -1.52 -18.29
N ARG A 140 -0.02 -2.00 -17.11
CA ARG A 140 0.50 -1.48 -15.84
C ARG A 140 1.99 -1.72 -15.63
N ILE A 141 2.55 -2.79 -16.21
CA ILE A 141 4.00 -3.02 -16.21
C ILE A 141 4.68 -2.01 -17.14
N LEU A 142 4.18 -1.82 -18.35
CA LEU A 142 4.77 -0.92 -19.35
C LEU A 142 4.69 0.56 -18.94
N GLU A 143 3.66 0.97 -18.20
CA GLU A 143 3.45 2.34 -17.73
C GLU A 143 4.17 2.65 -16.39
N ASP A 144 4.70 1.64 -15.71
CA ASP A 144 5.26 1.82 -14.38
C ASP A 144 6.66 2.42 -14.42
N GLN A 145 6.78 3.67 -13.99
CA GLN A 145 8.04 4.43 -13.96
C GLN A 145 9.15 3.77 -13.13
N ARG A 146 8.84 2.81 -12.27
CA ARG A 146 9.84 2.10 -11.47
C ARG A 146 10.78 1.26 -12.33
N TYR A 147 10.33 0.79 -13.51
CA TYR A 147 11.18 0.04 -14.44
C TYR A 147 12.21 0.90 -15.17
N ILE A 148 12.03 2.22 -15.19
CA ILE A 148 13.03 3.18 -15.69
C ILE A 148 13.83 3.85 -14.56
N GLY A 149 13.78 3.28 -13.35
CA GLY A 149 14.55 3.75 -12.20
C GLY A 149 13.91 4.88 -11.40
N THR A 150 12.69 5.31 -11.73
CA THR A 150 12.02 6.41 -11.04
C THR A 150 11.00 5.88 -10.02
N TYR A 151 11.24 6.11 -8.74
CA TYR A 151 10.29 5.79 -7.69
C TYR A 151 9.66 7.07 -7.13
N VAL A 152 8.45 7.37 -7.56
CA VAL A 152 7.70 8.54 -7.10
C VAL A 152 7.07 8.29 -5.75
N ILE A 153 7.43 9.13 -4.78
CA ILE A 153 7.00 9.06 -3.39
C ILE A 153 6.03 10.22 -3.12
N GLY A 154 5.11 10.03 -2.17
CA GLY A 154 4.22 11.12 -1.74
C GLY A 154 3.13 11.51 -2.73
N LYS A 155 2.79 10.63 -3.70
CA LYS A 155 1.71 10.90 -4.68
C LYS A 155 0.38 11.31 -4.04
N ARG A 156 0.12 10.87 -2.83
CA ARG A 156 -1.10 11.18 -2.09
C ARG A 156 -0.78 11.51 -0.65
N LYS A 157 -1.41 12.56 -0.12
CA LYS A 157 -1.33 12.89 1.31
C LYS A 157 -2.73 13.07 1.89
N VAL A 158 -2.91 12.66 3.13
CA VAL A 158 -4.12 12.90 3.90
C VAL A 158 -3.90 14.19 4.70
N LYS A 159 -4.79 15.18 4.52
CA LYS A 159 -4.65 16.49 5.17
C LYS A 159 -4.91 16.41 6.67
N GLU A 160 -5.93 15.67 7.06
CA GLU A 160 -6.38 15.56 8.46
C GLU A 160 -6.40 14.10 8.91
N ILE A 161 -6.05 13.87 10.17
CA ILE A 161 -6.11 12.54 10.78
C ILE A 161 -7.58 12.08 10.81
N GLY A 162 -7.83 10.84 10.36
CA GLY A 162 -9.18 10.29 10.27
C GLY A 162 -9.96 10.66 9.00
N SER A 163 -9.46 11.58 8.17
CA SER A 163 -10.07 11.89 6.88
C SER A 163 -9.88 10.75 5.89
N ARG A 164 -10.94 10.40 5.17
CA ARG A 164 -10.88 9.46 4.02
C ARG A 164 -10.47 10.15 2.73
N HIS A 165 -10.45 11.48 2.70
CA HIS A 165 -10.09 12.25 1.52
C HIS A 165 -8.57 12.38 1.40
N THR A 166 -8.05 11.93 0.27
CA THR A 166 -6.65 12.10 -0.11
C THR A 166 -6.52 13.25 -1.09
N GLN A 167 -5.50 14.07 -0.91
CA GLN A 167 -5.12 15.12 -1.85
C GLN A 167 -3.88 14.68 -2.64
N ASP A 168 -3.69 15.26 -3.83
CA ASP A 168 -2.44 15.08 -4.56
C ASP A 168 -1.30 15.76 -3.78
N GLY A 169 -0.25 14.99 -3.50
CA GLY A 169 0.89 15.48 -2.73
C GLY A 169 1.90 16.29 -3.54
N ARG A 170 1.69 16.43 -4.85
CA ARG A 170 2.64 17.09 -5.77
C ARG A 170 2.47 18.61 -5.89
N SER A 171 1.46 19.18 -5.29
CA SER A 171 1.11 20.60 -5.47
C SER A 171 1.85 21.58 -4.56
N GLU A 172 2.88 21.13 -3.81
CA GLU A 172 3.55 21.95 -2.80
C GLU A 172 5.09 21.85 -2.83
N GLU A 173 5.69 21.42 -3.95
CA GLU A 173 7.15 21.47 -4.16
C GLU A 173 7.50 22.39 -5.32
#